data_35c0c3a9e4e6bfe25b0d074e59664997
#
_entry.id   35c0c3a9e4e6bfe25b0d074e59664997
#
_cell.length_a   1.000
_cell.length_b   1.000
_cell.length_c   1.000
_cell.angle_alpha   90.00
_cell.angle_beta   90.00
_cell.angle_gamma   90.00
#
_symmetry.space_group_name_H-M   'P 1'
#
loop_
_entity.id
_entity.type
_entity.pdbx_description
1 polymer ?
#
loop_
_entity_poly.entity_id
_entity_poly.type
_entity_poly.pdbx_seq_one_letter_code
_entity_poly.pdbx_strand_id
1 'polypeptide(L)'
;ADGRPYCINTSILPRKLFPKLELFDFNHNSLYEVLKSFYQLSFTKARQILNATVGSSEIYGYLETEQNQPLLRINAASFCLYHDNETVFEIYESYILTDILSYYVEKYNT
;
A
#
# COMPACT_ATOMS: atom_id res chain seq x y z
N ALA A 1 8.22 -13.60 -2.00
CA ALA A 1 9.26 -14.49 -2.51
C ALA A 1 9.56 -15.53 -1.45
N ASP A 2 9.52 -16.78 -1.79
CA ASP A 2 9.87 -17.92 -0.90
C ASP A 2 9.09 -17.98 0.41
N GLY A 3 7.86 -17.44 0.43
CA GLY A 3 7.04 -17.42 1.62
C GLY A 3 7.50 -16.44 2.69
N ARG A 4 8.57 -15.69 2.46
CA ARG A 4 9.07 -14.68 3.40
C ARG A 4 8.40 -13.35 3.12
N PRO A 5 8.02 -12.60 4.17
CA PRO A 5 7.50 -11.25 3.97
C PRO A 5 8.60 -10.35 3.41
N TYR A 6 8.23 -9.47 2.47
CA TYR A 6 9.16 -8.52 1.88
C TYR A 6 8.68 -7.08 1.97
N CYS A 7 7.44 -6.87 2.36
CA CYS A 7 6.91 -5.53 2.59
C CYS A 7 5.80 -5.55 3.63
N ILE A 8 5.59 -4.39 4.23
CA ILE A 8 4.46 -4.12 5.11
C ILE A 8 3.69 -2.97 4.51
N ASN A 9 2.41 -3.20 4.23
CA ASN A 9 1.53 -2.19 3.64
C ASN A 9 0.44 -1.82 4.63
N THR A 10 0.20 -0.53 4.78
CA THR A 10 -0.89 -0.02 5.60
C THR A 10 -1.73 0.93 4.77
N SER A 11 -3.04 0.67 4.71
CA SER A 11 -3.98 1.54 4.01
C SER A 11 -5.03 2.04 4.97
N ILE A 12 -5.32 3.32 4.90
CA ILE A 12 -6.37 3.97 5.69
C ILE A 12 -7.38 4.55 4.72
N LEU A 13 -8.65 4.15 4.86
CA LEU A 13 -9.72 4.59 3.99
C LEU A 13 -10.82 5.24 4.83
N PRO A 14 -11.37 6.38 4.35
CA PRO A 14 -12.43 7.06 5.12
C PRO A 14 -13.75 6.28 5.05
N ARG A 15 -14.29 5.99 6.22
CA ARG A 15 -15.55 5.25 6.35
C ARG A 15 -16.70 5.97 5.69
N LYS A 16 -16.64 7.30 5.64
CA LYS A 16 -17.68 8.13 5.04
C LYS A 16 -17.87 7.83 3.55
N LEU A 17 -16.78 7.59 2.82
CA LEU A 17 -16.85 7.27 1.40
C LEU A 17 -17.21 5.80 1.15
N PHE A 18 -16.88 4.93 2.07
CA PHE A 18 -17.01 3.49 1.90
C PHE A 18 -17.74 2.87 3.10
N PRO A 19 -19.02 3.23 3.31
CA PRO A 19 -19.77 2.68 4.44
C PRO A 19 -19.88 1.16 4.31
N LYS A 20 -19.70 0.46 5.45
CA LYS A 20 -19.77 -1.00 5.53
C LYS A 20 -18.68 -1.74 4.74
N LEU A 21 -17.57 -1.06 4.41
CA LEU A 21 -16.46 -1.69 3.71
C LEU A 21 -15.91 -2.89 4.49
N GLU A 22 -15.91 -2.83 5.82
CA GLU A 22 -15.43 -3.89 6.71
C GLU A 22 -16.24 -5.18 6.61
N LEU A 23 -17.42 -5.15 6.02
CA LEU A 23 -18.26 -6.34 5.86
C LEU A 23 -17.86 -7.18 4.64
N PHE A 24 -17.00 -6.67 3.76
CA PHE A 24 -16.51 -7.43 2.61
C PHE A 24 -15.42 -8.40 3.02
N ASP A 25 -15.41 -9.56 2.38
CA ASP A 25 -14.38 -10.58 2.60
C ASP A 25 -13.21 -10.34 1.65
N PHE A 26 -12.12 -9.75 2.17
CA PHE A 26 -10.94 -9.46 1.37
C PHE A 26 -9.98 -10.64 1.23
N ASN A 27 -10.32 -11.79 1.81
CA ASN A 27 -9.61 -13.03 1.49
C ASN A 27 -9.97 -13.54 0.10
N HIS A 28 -11.17 -13.21 -0.39
CA HIS A 28 -11.69 -13.64 -1.68
C HIS A 28 -11.92 -12.49 -2.66
N ASN A 29 -11.89 -11.26 -2.18
CA ASN A 29 -12.15 -10.08 -3.00
C ASN A 29 -11.02 -9.07 -2.87
N SER A 30 -10.57 -8.52 -3.99
CA SER A 30 -9.59 -7.43 -3.99
C SER A 30 -10.24 -6.14 -3.47
N LEU A 31 -9.50 -5.40 -2.63
CA LEU A 31 -9.97 -4.12 -2.13
C LEU A 31 -10.36 -3.18 -3.28
N TYR A 32 -9.48 -3.01 -4.27
CA TYR A 32 -9.75 -2.08 -5.37
C TYR A 32 -10.89 -2.54 -6.26
N GLU A 33 -11.08 -3.86 -6.42
CA GLU A 33 -12.22 -4.40 -7.15
C GLU A 33 -13.53 -4.00 -6.46
N VAL A 34 -13.58 -4.10 -5.13
CA VAL A 34 -14.76 -3.72 -4.34
C VAL A 34 -15.00 -2.21 -4.45
N LEU A 35 -13.94 -1.40 -4.32
CA LEU A 35 -14.07 0.05 -4.42
C LEU A 35 -14.60 0.47 -5.78
N LYS A 36 -14.10 -0.14 -6.84
CA LYS A 36 -14.48 0.17 -8.21
C LYS A 36 -15.89 -0.32 -8.55
N SER A 37 -16.20 -1.57 -8.20
CA SER A 37 -17.43 -2.21 -8.62
C SER A 37 -18.61 -1.88 -7.72
N PHE A 38 -18.43 -1.95 -6.39
CA PHE A 38 -19.52 -1.73 -5.45
C PHE A 38 -19.71 -0.25 -5.14
N TYR A 39 -18.61 0.47 -4.86
CA TYR A 39 -18.68 1.88 -4.49
C TYR A 39 -18.55 2.82 -5.68
N GLN A 40 -18.32 2.26 -6.87
CA GLN A 40 -18.20 3.04 -8.12
C GLN A 40 -17.12 4.12 -8.02
N LEU A 41 -15.99 3.76 -7.44
CA LEU A 41 -14.86 4.66 -7.27
C LEU A 41 -14.40 5.24 -8.62
N SER A 42 -14.27 6.55 -8.69
CA SER A 42 -13.73 7.26 -9.84
C SER A 42 -12.35 7.81 -9.49
N PHE A 43 -11.32 7.01 -9.71
CA PHE A 43 -9.94 7.37 -9.40
C PHE A 43 -9.46 8.53 -10.27
N THR A 44 -8.76 9.50 -9.67
CA THR A 44 -8.23 10.65 -10.41
C THR A 44 -6.71 10.67 -10.45
N LYS A 45 -6.03 10.55 -9.30
CA LYS A 45 -4.57 10.60 -9.25
C LYS A 45 -4.06 10.02 -7.94
N ALA A 46 -2.76 9.76 -7.90
CA ALA A 46 -2.05 9.44 -6.66
C ALA A 46 -0.80 10.31 -6.57
N ARG A 47 -0.47 10.70 -5.35
CA ARG A 47 0.79 11.37 -5.03
C ARG A 47 1.61 10.43 -4.18
N GLN A 48 2.88 10.27 -4.53
CA GLN A 48 3.78 9.37 -3.81
C GLN A 48 5.06 10.08 -3.43
N ILE A 49 5.56 9.75 -2.24
CA ILE A 49 6.88 10.17 -1.77
C ILE A 49 7.63 8.90 -1.40
N LEU A 50 8.82 8.73 -1.97
CA LEU A 50 9.67 7.58 -1.75
C LEU A 50 10.93 8.02 -1.01
N ASN A 51 11.26 7.35 0.09
CA ASN A 51 12.44 7.65 0.88
C ASN A 51 13.17 6.37 1.28
N ALA A 52 14.49 6.43 1.30
CA ALA A 52 15.29 5.42 1.97
C ALA A 52 15.24 5.70 3.48
N THR A 53 15.04 4.67 4.29
CA THR A 53 14.89 4.85 5.73
C THR A 53 15.28 3.60 6.49
N VAL A 54 15.26 3.71 7.81
CA VAL A 54 15.31 2.56 8.72
C VAL A 54 13.97 2.51 9.46
N GLY A 55 13.56 1.31 9.81
CA GLY A 55 12.28 1.11 10.51
C GLY A 55 12.46 0.89 12.00
N SER A 56 11.34 0.69 12.67
CA SER A 56 11.31 0.31 14.07
C SER A 56 11.61 -1.19 14.23
N SER A 57 11.86 -1.61 15.47
CA SER A 57 12.03 -3.04 15.77
C SER A 57 10.80 -3.85 15.36
N GLU A 58 9.62 -3.27 15.53
CA GLU A 58 8.37 -3.92 15.15
C GLU A 58 8.30 -4.20 13.65
N ILE A 59 8.70 -3.22 12.83
CA ILE A 59 8.74 -3.38 11.38
C ILE A 59 9.70 -4.49 10.97
N TYR A 60 10.91 -4.51 11.54
CA TYR A 60 11.88 -5.56 11.24
C TYR A 60 11.40 -6.93 11.72
N GLY A 61 10.68 -6.97 12.82
CA GLY A 61 10.06 -8.21 13.29
C GLY A 61 9.05 -8.77 12.29
N TYR A 62 8.19 -7.93 11.75
CA TYR A 62 7.23 -8.33 10.71
C TYR A 62 7.91 -8.78 9.43
N LEU A 63 9.01 -8.13 9.06
CA LEU A 63 9.75 -8.47 7.86
C LEU A 63 10.70 -9.67 8.05
N GLU A 64 10.79 -10.17 9.27
CA GLU A 64 11.64 -11.32 9.62
C GLU A 64 13.09 -11.11 9.17
N THR A 65 13.61 -9.92 9.42
CA THR A 65 14.96 -9.54 9.02
C THR A 65 15.70 -8.87 10.16
N GLU A 66 17.01 -8.69 9.99
CA GLU A 66 17.84 -8.03 10.98
C GLU A 66 17.51 -6.55 11.06
N GLN A 67 17.71 -5.96 12.25
CA GLN A 67 17.50 -4.54 12.45
C GLN A 67 18.52 -3.72 11.65
N ASN A 68 18.17 -2.48 11.37
CA ASN A 68 18.98 -1.51 10.64
C ASN A 68 19.21 -1.85 9.17
N GLN A 69 18.48 -2.84 8.62
CA GLN A 69 18.50 -3.05 7.18
C GLN A 69 17.88 -1.84 6.46
N PRO A 70 18.45 -1.40 5.34
CA PRO A 70 17.87 -0.32 4.57
C PRO A 70 16.47 -0.70 4.04
N LEU A 71 15.53 0.21 4.19
CA LEU A 71 14.15 0.03 3.72
C LEU A 71 13.79 1.15 2.75
N LEU A 72 12.96 0.84 1.78
CA LEU A 72 12.26 1.84 0.99
C LEU A 72 10.92 2.11 1.66
N ARG A 73 10.66 3.36 1.98
CA ARG A 73 9.36 3.79 2.50
C ARG A 73 8.61 4.56 1.43
N ILE A 74 7.38 4.14 1.19
CA ILE A 74 6.46 4.82 0.28
C ILE A 74 5.33 5.38 1.09
N ASN A 75 5.09 6.69 0.94
CA ASN A 75 3.88 7.33 1.44
C ASN A 75 3.09 7.82 0.25
N ALA A 76 1.81 7.49 0.20
CA ALA A 76 0.97 7.86 -0.92
C ALA A 76 -0.39 8.33 -0.46
N ALA A 77 -0.95 9.28 -1.20
CA ALA A 77 -2.34 9.68 -1.08
C ALA A 77 -3.00 9.47 -2.43
N SER A 78 -4.11 8.75 -2.45
CA SER A 78 -4.88 8.50 -3.66
C SER A 78 -6.18 9.29 -3.62
N PHE A 79 -6.57 9.82 -4.78
CA PHE A 79 -7.70 10.75 -4.90
C PHE A 79 -8.76 10.19 -5.84
N CYS A 80 -10.01 10.53 -5.55
CA CYS A 80 -11.15 10.18 -6.38
C CYS A 80 -12.10 11.39 -6.49
N LEU A 81 -13.05 11.30 -7.40
CA LEU A 81 -14.15 12.25 -7.44
C LEU A 81 -15.25 11.77 -6.48
N TYR A 82 -15.64 12.66 -5.57
CA TYR A 82 -16.73 12.42 -4.63
C TYR A 82 -17.62 13.67 -4.63
N HIS A 83 -18.83 13.52 -5.12
CA HIS A 83 -19.76 14.66 -5.32
C HIS A 83 -19.09 15.77 -6.14
N ASP A 84 -18.44 15.36 -7.24
CA ASP A 84 -17.72 16.25 -8.18
C ASP A 84 -16.53 16.98 -7.58
N ASN A 85 -16.08 16.61 -6.39
CA ASN A 85 -14.90 17.17 -5.76
C ASN A 85 -13.79 16.13 -5.68
N GLU A 86 -12.57 16.53 -6.00
CA GLU A 86 -11.42 15.67 -5.84
C GLU A 86 -11.14 15.48 -4.34
N THR A 87 -11.17 14.23 -3.89
CA THR A 87 -11.15 13.87 -2.48
C THR A 87 -10.14 12.75 -2.24
N VAL A 88 -9.41 12.82 -1.15
CA VAL A 88 -8.51 11.73 -0.74
C VAL A 88 -9.37 10.54 -0.31
N PHE A 89 -9.14 9.37 -0.93
CA PHE A 89 -9.85 8.16 -0.54
C PHE A 89 -8.95 7.11 0.11
N GLU A 90 -7.64 7.27 0.02
CA GLU A 90 -6.71 6.33 0.65
C GLU A 90 -5.43 7.05 1.04
N ILE A 91 -4.97 6.78 2.26
CA ILE A 91 -3.60 7.09 2.69
C ILE A 91 -2.89 5.76 2.81
N TYR A 92 -1.77 5.64 2.11
CA TYR A 92 -1.04 4.38 2.00
C TYR A 92 0.39 4.56 2.47
N GLU A 93 0.87 3.60 3.24
CA GLU A 93 2.27 3.54 3.64
C GLU A 93 2.80 2.14 3.40
N SER A 94 4.00 2.04 2.86
CA SER A 94 4.67 0.77 2.64
C SER A 94 6.11 0.85 3.08
N TYR A 95 6.60 -0.22 3.70
CA TYR A 95 8.02 -0.45 3.97
C TYR A 95 8.43 -1.69 3.21
N ILE A 96 9.45 -1.55 2.37
CA ILE A 96 9.89 -2.62 1.46
C ILE A 96 11.37 -2.90 1.71
N LEU A 97 11.73 -4.19 1.78
CA LEU A 97 13.12 -4.62 1.83
C LEU A 97 13.81 -4.26 0.51
N THR A 98 14.93 -3.54 0.59
CA THR A 98 15.65 -3.08 -0.60
C THR A 98 16.25 -4.22 -1.41
N ASP A 99 16.61 -5.33 -0.77
CA ASP A 99 17.13 -6.53 -1.45
C ASP A 99 16.14 -7.03 -2.51
N ILE A 100 14.87 -7.12 -2.13
CA ILE A 100 13.82 -7.59 -3.03
C ILE A 100 13.64 -6.62 -4.20
N LEU A 101 13.68 -5.33 -3.91
CA LEU A 101 13.55 -4.31 -4.93
C LEU A 101 14.67 -4.40 -5.97
N SER A 102 15.91 -4.57 -5.53
CA SER A 102 17.06 -4.76 -6.41
C SER A 102 16.89 -5.98 -7.30
N TYR A 103 16.44 -7.08 -6.75
CA TYR A 103 16.17 -8.31 -7.49
C TYR A 103 15.18 -8.08 -8.63
N TYR A 104 14.08 -7.41 -8.36
CA TYR A 104 13.07 -7.14 -9.39
C TYR A 104 13.59 -6.24 -10.49
N VAL A 105 14.38 -5.22 -10.15
CA VAL A 105 14.98 -4.33 -11.14
C VAL A 105 15.90 -5.11 -12.08
N GLU A 106 16.75 -5.97 -11.56
CA GLU A 106 17.66 -6.79 -12.38
C GLU A 106 16.85 -7.72 -13.30
N LYS A 107 15.81 -8.35 -12.79
CA LYS A 107 14.99 -9.28 -13.55
C LYS A 107 14.33 -8.63 -14.77
N TYR A 108 13.88 -7.39 -14.62
CA TYR A 108 13.19 -6.71 -15.71
C TYR A 108 14.13 -6.05 -16.70
N ASN A 109 15.38 -5.83 -16.33
CA ASN A 109 16.38 -5.22 -17.20
C ASN A 109 17.20 -6.25 -17.98
N THR A 110 17.01 -7.52 -17.72
CA THR A 110 17.64 -8.62 -18.44
C THR A 110 16.64 -9.29 -19.35
#